data_b3c6465a2c8a6c615d04146ab3cb294b
#
_entry.id   b3c6465a2c8a6c615d04146ab3cb294b
#
_cell.length_a   1.000
_cell.length_b   1.000
_cell.length_c   1.000
_cell.angle_alpha   90.00
_cell.angle_beta   90.00
_cell.angle_gamma   90.00
#
_symmetry.space_group_name_H-M   'P 1'
#
loop_
_entity.id
_entity.type
_entity.pdbx_description
1 polymer ?
#
loop_
_entity_poly.entity_id
_entity_poly.type
_entity_poly.pdbx_seq_one_letter_code
_entity_poly.pdbx_strand_id
1 'polypeptide(L)'
;MRKFLNFSKRVLAAEAGFTPEQYEALLALKAYSGASGLTMTELSERLQVKHHTAVSLVDRLENLKFVRRTHGVADRRHVYVALTAAGSRVLAKVAVLHRREMRVRSPEMIKALRRLRK
;
A
#
# COMPACT_ATOMS: atom_id res chain seq x y z
N MET A 1 -3.98 -17.49 -9.13
CA MET A 1 -3.31 -16.80 -7.99
C MET A 1 -3.55 -15.31 -7.99
N ARG A 2 -3.32 -14.65 -9.10
CA ARG A 2 -3.51 -13.19 -9.18
C ARG A 2 -4.95 -12.75 -8.90
N LYS A 3 -5.94 -13.48 -9.45
CA LYS A 3 -7.36 -13.19 -9.22
C LYS A 3 -7.76 -13.38 -7.75
N PHE A 4 -7.22 -14.41 -7.11
CA PHE A 4 -7.48 -14.68 -5.70
C PHE A 4 -6.91 -13.58 -4.80
N LEU A 5 -5.68 -13.16 -5.06
CA LEU A 5 -5.04 -12.08 -4.30
C LEU A 5 -5.78 -10.77 -4.48
N ASN A 6 -6.25 -10.46 -5.69
CA ASN A 6 -7.02 -9.25 -5.95
C ASN A 6 -8.36 -9.26 -5.22
N PHE A 7 -9.04 -10.41 -5.21
CA PHE A 7 -10.30 -10.56 -4.48
C PHE A 7 -10.08 -10.38 -2.98
N SER A 8 -9.06 -11.02 -2.43
CA SER A 8 -8.71 -10.91 -1.02
C SER A 8 -8.40 -9.46 -0.63
N LYS A 9 -7.61 -8.76 -1.45
CA LYS A 9 -7.30 -7.34 -1.24
C LYS A 9 -8.56 -6.48 -1.23
N ARG A 10 -9.50 -6.73 -2.14
CA ARG A 10 -10.76 -5.97 -2.20
C ARG A 10 -11.59 -6.14 -0.95
N VAL A 11 -11.73 -7.38 -0.48
CA VAL A 11 -12.49 -7.68 0.72
C VAL A 11 -11.86 -7.01 1.94
N LEU A 12 -10.56 -7.15 2.10
CA LEU A 12 -9.83 -6.58 3.23
C LEU A 12 -9.84 -5.05 3.20
N ALA A 13 -9.65 -4.47 2.02
CA ALA A 13 -9.70 -3.03 1.87
C ALA A 13 -11.09 -2.48 2.22
N ALA A 14 -12.15 -3.15 1.80
CA ALA A 14 -13.51 -2.76 2.13
C ALA A 14 -13.76 -2.81 3.64
N GLU A 15 -13.31 -3.86 4.32
CA GLU A 15 -13.45 -4.00 5.77
C GLU A 15 -12.67 -2.93 6.51
N ALA A 16 -11.50 -2.57 6.02
CA ALA A 16 -10.66 -1.54 6.62
C ALA A 16 -11.04 -0.11 6.23
N GLY A 17 -11.99 0.05 5.30
CA GLY A 17 -12.42 1.35 4.81
C GLY A 17 -11.55 1.91 3.69
N PHE A 18 -10.77 1.07 3.01
CA PHE A 18 -9.92 1.46 1.90
C PHE A 18 -10.41 0.90 0.58
N THR A 19 -10.08 1.58 -0.50
CA THR A 19 -10.14 0.97 -1.82
C THR A 19 -8.89 0.10 -2.03
N PRO A 20 -8.95 -0.88 -2.93
CA PRO A 20 -7.76 -1.69 -3.27
C PRO A 20 -6.58 -0.84 -3.72
N GLU A 21 -6.84 0.23 -4.48
CA GLU A 21 -5.81 1.14 -4.98
C GLU A 21 -5.13 1.90 -3.84
N GLN A 22 -5.90 2.34 -2.85
CA GLN A 22 -5.36 3.00 -1.65
C GLN A 22 -4.47 2.04 -0.87
N TYR A 23 -4.91 0.80 -0.70
CA TYR A 23 -4.13 -0.23 -0.02
C TYR A 23 -2.81 -0.48 -0.73
N GLU A 24 -2.85 -0.62 -2.05
CA GLU A 24 -1.63 -0.84 -2.86
C GLU A 24 -0.66 0.33 -2.74
N ALA A 25 -1.17 1.56 -2.69
CA ALA A 25 -0.32 2.74 -2.51
C ALA A 25 0.38 2.71 -1.15
N LEU A 26 -0.33 2.36 -0.08
CA LEU A 26 0.27 2.23 1.25
C LEU A 26 1.33 1.13 1.28
N LEU A 27 1.07 0.00 0.63
CA LEU A 27 2.04 -1.10 0.52
C LEU A 27 3.30 -0.67 -0.22
N ALA A 28 3.14 0.04 -1.33
CA ALA A 28 4.28 0.53 -2.11
C ALA A 28 5.14 1.49 -1.28
N LEU A 29 4.51 2.40 -0.55
CA LEU A 29 5.23 3.32 0.32
C LEU A 29 5.97 2.59 1.43
N LYS A 30 5.38 1.54 1.99
CA LYS A 30 6.04 0.76 3.04
C LYS A 30 7.21 -0.05 2.50
N ALA A 31 7.06 -0.64 1.31
CA ALA A 31 8.05 -1.56 0.76
C ALA A 31 9.24 -0.86 0.12
N TYR A 32 9.01 0.27 -0.52
CA TYR A 32 10.02 0.88 -1.40
C TYR A 32 10.51 2.25 -0.95
N SER A 33 9.85 2.88 0.02
CA SER A 33 10.29 4.20 0.45
C SER A 33 11.51 4.10 1.36
N GLY A 34 12.49 4.96 1.12
CA GLY A 34 13.56 5.20 2.06
C GLY A 34 13.09 6.15 3.16
N ALA A 35 14.04 6.80 3.85
CA ALA A 35 13.74 7.73 4.93
C ALA A 35 12.88 8.92 4.46
N SER A 36 13.04 9.33 3.20
CA SER A 36 12.32 10.49 2.64
C SER A 36 10.99 10.15 1.98
N GLY A 37 10.71 8.86 1.72
CA GLY A 37 9.53 8.45 0.99
C GLY A 37 9.79 8.27 -0.49
N LEU A 38 8.71 8.17 -1.28
CA LEU A 38 8.78 8.07 -2.75
C LEU A 38 8.34 9.38 -3.37
N THR A 39 8.95 9.74 -4.50
CA THR A 39 8.43 10.85 -5.30
C THR A 39 7.09 10.43 -5.92
N MET A 40 6.30 11.41 -6.36
CA MET A 40 5.03 11.12 -7.03
C MET A 40 5.25 10.29 -8.30
N THR A 41 6.31 10.59 -9.05
CA THR A 41 6.67 9.83 -10.26
C THR A 41 7.01 8.39 -9.91
N GLU A 42 7.85 8.16 -8.91
CA GLU A 42 8.20 6.81 -8.45
C GLU A 42 6.96 6.03 -8.01
N LEU A 43 6.07 6.68 -7.25
CA LEU A 43 4.84 6.04 -6.80
C LEU A 43 3.95 5.65 -7.97
N SER A 44 3.75 6.55 -8.94
CA SER A 44 2.95 6.25 -10.12
C SER A 44 3.52 5.09 -10.93
N GLU A 45 4.85 5.01 -11.05
CA GLU A 45 5.53 3.91 -11.73
C GLU A 45 5.33 2.58 -10.99
N ARG A 46 5.47 2.60 -9.66
CA ARG A 46 5.29 1.38 -8.86
C ARG A 46 3.86 0.86 -8.93
N LEU A 47 2.89 1.77 -8.95
CA LEU A 47 1.48 1.40 -9.03
C LEU A 47 1.03 1.10 -10.47
N GLN A 48 1.85 1.44 -11.46
CA GLN A 48 1.53 1.31 -12.87
C GLN A 48 0.24 2.07 -13.22
N VAL A 49 0.15 3.29 -12.73
CA VAL A 49 -0.97 4.20 -12.99
C VAL A 49 -0.46 5.51 -13.56
N LYS A 50 -1.36 6.28 -14.12
CA LYS A 50 -1.03 7.61 -14.63
C LYS A 50 -0.71 8.55 -13.46
N HIS A 51 0.11 9.56 -13.74
CA HIS A 51 0.54 10.52 -12.73
C HIS A 51 -0.64 11.16 -12.00
N HIS A 52 -1.67 11.60 -12.73
CA HIS A 52 -2.84 12.24 -12.12
C HIS A 52 -3.64 11.27 -11.23
N THR A 53 -3.62 9.98 -11.55
CA THR A 53 -4.25 8.96 -10.72
C THR A 53 -3.49 8.80 -9.40
N ALA A 54 -2.17 8.79 -9.44
CA ALA A 54 -1.34 8.74 -8.24
C ALA A 54 -1.58 9.98 -7.37
N VAL A 55 -1.65 11.17 -7.97
CA VAL A 55 -1.93 12.41 -7.23
C VAL A 55 -3.28 12.32 -6.52
N SER A 56 -4.31 11.84 -7.21
CA SER A 56 -5.65 11.67 -6.65
C SER A 56 -5.65 10.70 -5.46
N LEU A 57 -4.94 9.57 -5.58
CA LEU A 57 -4.81 8.61 -4.49
C LEU A 57 -4.11 9.23 -3.28
N VAL A 58 -3.04 9.96 -3.52
CA VAL A 58 -2.29 10.62 -2.43
C VAL A 58 -3.13 11.69 -1.75
N ASP A 59 -3.91 12.45 -2.52
CA ASP A 59 -4.81 13.47 -1.95
C ASP A 59 -5.77 12.82 -0.94
N ARG A 60 -6.38 11.70 -1.30
CA ARG A 60 -7.30 10.99 -0.43
C ARG A 60 -6.61 10.44 0.82
N LEU A 61 -5.45 9.83 0.63
CA LEU A 61 -4.68 9.26 1.74
C LEU A 61 -4.17 10.35 2.68
N GLU A 62 -3.81 11.50 2.15
CA GLU A 62 -3.39 12.64 2.96
C GLU A 62 -4.55 13.20 3.77
N ASN A 63 -5.75 13.28 3.17
CA ASN A 63 -6.95 13.69 3.89
C ASN A 63 -7.28 12.74 5.04
N LEU A 64 -7.00 11.45 4.88
CA LEU A 64 -7.14 10.44 5.93
C LEU A 64 -5.98 10.47 6.93
N LYS A 65 -4.97 11.29 6.68
CA LYS A 65 -3.77 11.45 7.52
C LYS A 65 -2.86 10.21 7.56
N PHE A 66 -2.94 9.37 6.54
CA PHE A 66 -2.11 8.16 6.45
C PHE A 66 -0.81 8.39 5.70
N VAL A 67 -0.75 9.45 4.90
CA VAL A 67 0.48 9.86 4.22
C VAL A 67 0.63 11.37 4.36
N ARG A 68 1.84 11.85 4.08
CA ARG A 68 2.14 13.27 4.02
C ARG A 68 3.04 13.55 2.83
N ARG A 69 2.91 14.76 2.28
CA ARG A 69 3.82 15.27 1.27
C ARG A 69 4.88 16.12 1.93
N THR A 70 6.12 15.96 1.48
CA THR A 70 7.24 16.80 1.90
C THR A 70 8.02 17.24 0.68
N HIS A 71 8.65 18.41 0.76
CA HIS A 71 9.52 18.88 -0.30
C HIS A 71 10.95 18.37 -0.03
N GLY A 72 11.69 18.06 -1.10
CA GLY A 72 13.07 17.66 -0.96
C GLY A 72 13.94 18.75 -0.39
N VAL A 73 14.91 18.39 0.43
CA VAL A 73 15.84 19.36 1.05
C VAL A 73 16.77 19.92 -0.02
N ALA A 74 17.28 19.08 -0.91
CA ALA A 74 18.21 19.47 -1.97
C ALA A 74 17.51 20.12 -3.16
N ASP A 75 16.29 19.70 -3.47
CA ASP A 75 15.51 20.23 -4.59
C ASP A 75 14.04 20.31 -4.19
N ARG A 76 13.57 21.53 -3.96
CA ARG A 76 12.19 21.81 -3.54
C ARG A 76 11.15 21.47 -4.62
N ARG A 77 11.58 21.27 -5.86
CA ARG A 77 10.67 20.86 -6.94
C ARG A 77 10.23 19.42 -6.79
N HIS A 78 11.01 18.60 -6.08
CA HIS A 78 10.65 17.23 -5.80
C HIS A 78 9.70 17.16 -4.61
N VAL A 79 8.55 16.52 -4.82
CA VAL A 79 7.59 16.25 -3.77
C VAL A 79 7.68 14.78 -3.41
N TYR A 80 7.94 14.49 -2.15
CA TYR A 80 8.02 13.13 -1.63
C TYR A 80 6.76 12.80 -0.86
N VAL A 81 6.32 11.55 -0.98
CA VAL A 81 5.18 11.01 -0.25
C VAL A 81 5.70 9.97 0.72
N ALA A 82 5.33 10.10 1.99
CA ALA A 82 5.79 9.18 3.03
C ALA A 82 4.60 8.76 3.90
N LEU A 83 4.70 7.56 4.47
CA LEU A 83 3.72 7.10 5.44
C LEU A 83 3.86 7.89 6.74
N THR A 84 2.71 8.22 7.33
CA THR A 84 2.67 8.72 8.71
C THR A 84 2.67 7.53 9.67
N ALA A 85 2.83 7.81 10.96
CA ALA A 85 2.68 6.77 11.98
C ALA A 85 1.29 6.13 11.92
N ALA A 86 0.25 6.92 11.66
CA ALA A 86 -1.12 6.42 11.51
C ALA A 86 -1.23 5.49 10.28
N GLY A 87 -0.59 5.86 9.17
CA GLY A 87 -0.56 5.03 7.96
C GLY A 87 0.11 3.69 8.20
N SER A 88 1.25 3.69 8.90
CA SER A 88 1.96 2.46 9.25
C SER A 88 1.11 1.57 10.16
N ARG A 89 0.41 2.15 11.14
CA ARG A 89 -0.43 1.39 12.05
C ARG A 89 -1.61 0.74 11.33
N VAL A 90 -2.29 1.46 10.45
CA VAL A 90 -3.44 0.91 9.73
C VAL A 90 -2.99 -0.17 8.74
N LEU A 91 -1.85 0.01 8.13
CA LEU A 91 -1.29 -1.00 7.22
C LEU A 91 -0.97 -2.29 7.98
N ALA A 92 -0.42 -2.19 9.19
CA ALA A 92 -0.16 -3.35 10.04
C ALA A 92 -1.43 -4.11 10.38
N LYS A 93 -2.53 -3.40 10.69
CA LYS A 93 -3.83 -4.03 10.95
C LYS A 93 -4.35 -4.77 9.73
N VAL A 94 -4.26 -4.17 8.56
CA VAL A 94 -4.70 -4.81 7.31
C VAL A 94 -3.86 -6.05 7.02
N ALA A 95 -2.56 -6.00 7.29
CA ALA A 95 -1.69 -7.16 7.11
C ALA A 95 -2.09 -8.33 8.01
N VAL A 96 -2.52 -8.07 9.24
CA VAL A 96 -3.03 -9.12 10.14
C VAL A 96 -4.32 -9.72 9.59
N LEU A 97 -5.25 -8.90 9.14
CA LEU A 97 -6.50 -9.37 8.54
C LEU A 97 -6.24 -10.20 7.29
N HIS A 98 -5.29 -9.78 6.47
CA HIS A 98 -4.90 -10.52 5.26
C HIS A 98 -4.39 -11.91 5.62
N ARG A 99 -3.55 -12.03 6.65
CA ARG A 99 -3.04 -13.33 7.10
C ARG A 99 -4.16 -14.24 7.61
N ARG A 100 -5.10 -13.68 8.37
CA ARG A 100 -6.26 -14.43 8.85
C ARG A 100 -7.13 -14.94 7.72
N GLU A 101 -7.39 -14.08 6.73
CA GLU A 101 -8.18 -14.44 5.57
C GLU A 101 -7.54 -15.58 4.78
N MET A 102 -6.23 -15.50 4.59
CA MET A 102 -5.46 -16.55 3.93
C MET A 102 -5.53 -17.88 4.67
N ARG A 103 -5.50 -17.86 6.01
CA ARG A 103 -5.61 -19.07 6.83
C ARG A 103 -6.97 -19.74 6.72
N VAL A 104 -8.03 -18.94 6.65
CA VAL A 104 -9.41 -19.45 6.63
C VAL A 104 -9.78 -20.01 5.26
N ARG A 105 -9.33 -19.34 4.19
CA ARG A 105 -9.82 -19.65 2.85
C ARG A 105 -9.06 -20.73 2.10
N SER A 106 -7.80 -20.96 2.41
CA SER A 106 -7.03 -21.92 1.62
C SER A 106 -5.86 -22.52 2.39
N PRO A 107 -6.10 -23.64 3.10
CA PRO A 107 -5.02 -24.42 3.69
C PRO A 107 -3.97 -24.83 2.68
N GLU A 108 -4.39 -25.16 1.46
CA GLU A 108 -3.49 -25.58 0.37
C GLU A 108 -2.58 -24.43 -0.08
N MET A 109 -3.12 -23.22 -0.17
CA MET A 109 -2.34 -22.06 -0.54
C MET A 109 -1.32 -21.72 0.56
N ILE A 110 -1.70 -21.88 1.83
CA ILE A 110 -0.79 -21.71 2.95
C ILE A 110 0.37 -22.70 2.85
N LYS A 111 0.08 -23.96 2.53
CA LYS A 111 1.12 -24.97 2.29
C LYS A 111 2.05 -24.56 1.16
N ALA A 112 1.49 -24.09 0.05
CA ALA A 112 2.27 -23.66 -1.11
C ALA A 112 3.19 -22.49 -0.74
N LEU A 113 2.67 -21.50 0.00
CA LEU A 113 3.45 -20.35 0.44
C LEU A 113 4.55 -20.75 1.42
N ARG A 114 4.29 -21.71 2.31
CA ARG A 114 5.32 -22.23 3.22
C ARG A 114 6.44 -22.92 2.47
N ARG A 115 6.14 -23.66 1.41
CA ARG A 115 7.15 -24.31 0.57
C ARG A 115 8.03 -23.29 -0.13
N LEU A 116 7.47 -22.15 -0.54
CA LEU A 116 8.24 -21.09 -1.17
C LEU A 116 9.18 -20.37 -0.20
N ARG A 117 8.94 -20.48 1.09
CA ARG A 117 9.82 -19.91 2.13
C ARG A 117 11.09 -20.70 2.37
N LYS A 118 11.16 -21.92 1.91
CA LYS A 118 12.37 -22.72 2.01
C LYS A 118 13.30 -22.42 0.81
#